data_287ca8c72e1928f11d5615e59adcc8c1
#
_entry.id   287ca8c72e1928f11d5615e59adcc8c1
#
_cell.length_a   1.000
_cell.length_b   1.000
_cell.length_c   1.000
_cell.angle_alpha   90.00
_cell.angle_beta   90.00
_cell.angle_gamma   90.00
#
_symmetry.space_group_name_H-M   'P 1'
#
loop_
_entity.id
_entity.type
_entity.pdbx_description
1 polymer ?
#
loop_
_entity_poly.entity_id
_entity_poly.type
_entity_poly.pdbx_seq_one_letter_code
_entity_poly.pdbx_strand_id
1 'polypeptide(L)'
;QIDNAPEEKERGITINTSHVEYETANRHYAHVDCPGHADYVKNMVTGAAQMDGAILVVAATDGPMPQTREHILLGRQVGIPRMVVFMNKVDMVDDAELLELVEMEIRDLLSFYEYDGDNCPVIQGSALGGLNNDPVWVPKILELMAAVDSWIEEPVRDTDKPFLMPVEDVFTITGRGTVATGRIETGIANTGDAVEIIGMGAEK
;
A
#
# COMPACT_ATOMS: atom_id res chain seq x y z
N GLN A 1 6.69 -0.71 14.44
CA GLN A 1 7.65 -1.29 13.51
C GLN A 1 6.93 -2.40 12.75
N ILE A 2 6.88 -2.31 11.43
CA ILE A 2 6.08 -3.20 10.58
C ILE A 2 6.87 -4.49 10.31
N ASP A 3 8.14 -4.38 9.91
CA ASP A 3 9.03 -5.51 9.64
C ASP A 3 9.53 -6.15 10.94
N ASN A 4 8.86 -7.21 11.34
CA ASN A 4 9.12 -7.87 12.64
C ASN A 4 9.84 -9.22 12.52
N ALA A 5 9.82 -9.86 11.34
CA ALA A 5 10.49 -11.13 11.14
C ALA A 5 12.01 -10.99 11.32
N PRO A 6 12.70 -11.99 11.89
CA PRO A 6 14.15 -11.93 12.08
C PRO A 6 14.92 -11.66 10.78
N GLU A 7 14.51 -12.30 9.70
CA GLU A 7 15.12 -12.14 8.38
C GLU A 7 14.91 -10.74 7.78
N GLU A 8 13.73 -10.13 7.98
CA GLU A 8 13.45 -8.75 7.56
C GLU A 8 14.34 -7.76 8.30
N LYS A 9 14.54 -7.96 9.61
CA LYS A 9 15.42 -7.13 10.43
C LYS A 9 16.90 -7.26 10.06
N GLU A 10 17.33 -8.47 9.72
CA GLU A 10 18.72 -8.74 9.31
C GLU A 10 19.03 -8.14 7.96
N ARG A 11 18.11 -8.25 7.00
CA ARG A 11 18.29 -7.78 5.62
C ARG A 11 17.88 -6.32 5.42
N GLY A 12 17.09 -5.75 6.34
CA GLY A 12 16.55 -4.39 6.23
C GLY A 12 15.58 -4.19 5.07
N ILE A 13 14.85 -5.25 4.72
CA ILE A 13 13.85 -5.25 3.64
C ILE A 13 12.57 -5.94 4.09
N THR A 14 11.42 -5.51 3.57
CA THR A 14 10.14 -6.18 3.74
C THR A 14 10.11 -7.46 2.90
N ILE A 15 9.75 -8.59 3.50
CA ILE A 15 9.65 -9.90 2.83
C ILE A 15 8.18 -10.31 2.70
N ASN A 16 7.41 -10.17 3.77
CA ASN A 16 6.01 -10.52 3.82
C ASN A 16 5.14 -9.27 3.87
N THR A 17 3.93 -9.37 3.34
CA THR A 17 2.94 -8.31 3.48
C THR A 17 2.59 -8.11 4.95
N SER A 18 2.51 -6.86 5.39
CA SER A 18 2.11 -6.49 6.74
C SER A 18 0.91 -5.55 6.70
N HIS A 19 -0.01 -5.71 7.65
CA HIS A 19 -1.22 -4.92 7.74
C HIS A 19 -1.17 -4.02 8.97
N VAL A 20 -1.45 -2.74 8.77
CA VAL A 20 -1.52 -1.73 9.85
C VAL A 20 -2.77 -0.90 9.66
N GLU A 21 -3.45 -0.58 10.75
CA GLU A 21 -4.63 0.29 10.73
C GLU A 21 -4.29 1.66 11.30
N TYR A 22 -4.82 2.69 10.68
CA TYR A 22 -4.75 4.07 11.17
C TYR A 22 -5.90 4.91 10.62
N GLU A 23 -6.09 6.09 11.18
CA GLU A 23 -7.18 7.00 10.84
C GLU A 23 -6.64 8.39 10.51
N THR A 24 -7.31 9.05 9.56
CA THR A 24 -7.28 10.51 9.41
C THR A 24 -8.58 11.08 9.98
N ALA A 25 -8.75 12.39 9.92
CA ALA A 25 -10.03 13.00 10.29
C ALA A 25 -11.20 12.57 9.38
N ASN A 26 -10.90 12.07 8.19
CA ASN A 26 -11.87 11.78 7.12
C ASN A 26 -12.12 10.30 6.91
N ARG A 27 -11.09 9.44 7.14
CA ARG A 27 -11.14 8.01 6.76
C ARG A 27 -10.39 7.12 7.73
N HIS A 28 -10.86 5.88 7.80
CA HIS A 28 -10.13 4.75 8.37
C HIS A 28 -9.41 3.98 7.25
N TYR A 29 -8.15 3.65 7.47
CA TYR A 29 -7.29 2.96 6.51
C TYR A 29 -6.81 1.61 7.04
N ALA A 30 -6.96 0.58 6.22
CA ALA A 30 -6.18 -0.64 6.33
C ALA A 30 -4.98 -0.50 5.38
N HIS A 31 -3.81 -0.26 5.93
CA HIS A 31 -2.57 -0.10 5.18
C HIS A 31 -1.89 -1.45 4.99
N VAL A 32 -1.61 -1.81 3.76
CA VAL A 32 -0.86 -3.01 3.41
C VAL A 32 0.55 -2.60 2.99
N ASP A 33 1.54 -2.99 3.78
CA ASP A 33 2.94 -2.82 3.41
C ASP A 33 3.39 -4.01 2.56
N CYS A 34 3.85 -3.72 1.35
CA CYS A 34 4.23 -4.74 0.38
C CYS A 34 5.74 -4.76 0.16
N PRO A 35 6.35 -5.95 0.04
CA PRO A 35 7.76 -6.05 -0.30
C PRO A 35 8.02 -5.45 -1.68
N GLY A 36 9.06 -4.61 -1.78
CA GLY A 36 9.47 -3.99 -3.04
C GLY A 36 10.56 -4.74 -3.81
N HIS A 37 11.12 -5.83 -3.24
CA HIS A 37 12.22 -6.56 -3.84
C HIS A 37 11.71 -7.61 -4.85
N ALA A 38 12.40 -7.74 -5.99
CA ALA A 38 12.01 -8.63 -7.10
C ALA A 38 11.82 -10.10 -6.68
N ASP A 39 12.59 -10.59 -5.70
CA ASP A 39 12.47 -11.96 -5.18
C ASP A 39 11.12 -12.25 -4.52
N TYR A 40 10.37 -11.22 -4.11
CA TYR A 40 9.12 -11.33 -3.34
C TYR A 40 7.89 -10.84 -4.10
N VAL A 41 7.96 -10.79 -5.43
CA VAL A 41 6.86 -10.32 -6.32
C VAL A 41 5.53 -11.06 -6.03
N LYS A 42 5.57 -12.34 -5.69
CA LYS A 42 4.35 -13.10 -5.34
C LYS A 42 3.62 -12.51 -4.14
N ASN A 43 4.37 -12.14 -3.09
CA ASN A 43 3.79 -11.55 -1.88
C ASN A 43 3.24 -10.15 -2.18
N MET A 44 3.95 -9.40 -3.05
CA MET A 44 3.47 -8.10 -3.51
C MET A 44 2.17 -8.21 -4.32
N VAL A 45 2.04 -9.20 -5.22
CA VAL A 45 0.81 -9.45 -6.00
C VAL A 45 -0.39 -9.70 -5.08
N THR A 46 -0.21 -10.55 -4.08
CA THR A 46 -1.27 -10.87 -3.13
C THR A 46 -1.73 -9.64 -2.33
N GLY A 47 -0.78 -8.84 -1.85
CA GLY A 47 -1.10 -7.59 -1.14
C GLY A 47 -1.72 -6.54 -2.05
N ALA A 48 -1.17 -6.33 -3.25
CA ALA A 48 -1.64 -5.32 -4.19
C ALA A 48 -3.07 -5.57 -4.70
N ALA A 49 -3.47 -6.83 -4.84
CA ALA A 49 -4.83 -7.19 -5.28
C ALA A 49 -5.94 -6.74 -4.30
N GLN A 50 -5.58 -6.39 -3.07
CA GLN A 50 -6.51 -5.95 -2.03
C GLN A 50 -6.66 -4.43 -1.92
N MET A 51 -5.85 -3.66 -2.66
CA MET A 51 -5.74 -2.22 -2.50
C MET A 51 -6.80 -1.45 -3.29
N ASP A 52 -7.37 -0.44 -2.65
CA ASP A 52 -8.27 0.53 -3.29
C ASP A 52 -7.50 1.76 -3.83
N GLY A 53 -6.25 1.90 -3.46
CA GLY A 53 -5.29 2.89 -3.90
C GLY A 53 -3.88 2.53 -3.45
N ALA A 54 -2.87 3.23 -3.95
CA ALA A 54 -1.49 2.96 -3.57
C ALA A 54 -0.69 4.25 -3.29
N ILE A 55 0.30 4.13 -2.41
CA ILE A 55 1.36 5.10 -2.24
C ILE A 55 2.61 4.52 -2.90
N LEU A 56 3.05 5.13 -4.00
CA LEU A 56 4.30 4.78 -4.66
C LEU A 56 5.45 5.55 -4.02
N VAL A 57 6.39 4.84 -3.42
CA VAL A 57 7.58 5.46 -2.80
C VAL A 57 8.76 5.38 -3.74
N VAL A 58 9.33 6.54 -4.08
CA VAL A 58 10.53 6.65 -4.94
C VAL A 58 11.59 7.47 -4.23
N ALA A 59 12.83 6.99 -4.20
CA ALA A 59 13.92 7.75 -3.63
C ALA A 59 14.36 8.86 -4.61
N ALA A 60 14.38 10.13 -4.15
CA ALA A 60 14.81 11.26 -4.96
C ALA A 60 16.28 11.15 -5.40
N THR A 61 17.11 10.44 -4.62
CA THR A 61 18.52 10.20 -4.90
C THR A 61 18.77 9.31 -6.11
N ASP A 62 17.83 8.39 -6.38
CA ASP A 62 18.01 7.32 -7.38
C ASP A 62 17.05 7.48 -8.56
N GLY A 63 15.94 8.21 -8.37
CA GLY A 63 14.85 8.30 -9.34
C GLY A 63 14.09 6.98 -9.54
N PRO A 64 13.27 6.89 -10.59
CA PRO A 64 12.52 5.67 -10.87
C PRO A 64 13.44 4.54 -11.34
N MET A 65 13.63 3.55 -10.49
CA MET A 65 14.41 2.34 -10.73
C MET A 65 13.60 1.29 -11.54
N PRO A 66 14.23 0.22 -12.07
CA PRO A 66 13.50 -0.86 -12.74
C PRO A 66 12.37 -1.44 -11.90
N GLN A 67 12.56 -1.64 -10.60
CA GLN A 67 11.52 -2.09 -9.67
C GLN A 67 10.33 -1.12 -9.61
N THR A 68 10.58 0.18 -9.68
CA THR A 68 9.50 1.19 -9.72
C THR A 68 8.56 0.95 -10.89
N ARG A 69 9.12 0.63 -12.07
CA ARG A 69 8.35 0.29 -13.27
C ARG A 69 7.52 -0.97 -13.08
N GLU A 70 8.10 -2.00 -12.47
CA GLU A 70 7.43 -3.26 -12.16
C GLU A 70 6.28 -3.06 -11.18
N HIS A 71 6.45 -2.22 -10.16
CA HIS A 71 5.42 -1.90 -9.18
C HIS A 71 4.24 -1.16 -9.81
N ILE A 72 4.48 -0.17 -10.67
CA ILE A 72 3.42 0.58 -11.36
C ILE A 72 2.66 -0.35 -12.32
N LEU A 73 3.39 -1.15 -13.11
CA LEU A 73 2.80 -2.14 -14.01
C LEU A 73 1.92 -3.14 -13.24
N LEU A 74 2.42 -3.67 -12.13
CA LEU A 74 1.67 -4.60 -11.30
C LEU A 74 0.41 -3.95 -10.72
N GLY A 75 0.54 -2.74 -10.19
CA GLY A 75 -0.61 -1.97 -9.69
C GLY A 75 -1.69 -1.83 -10.77
N ARG A 76 -1.28 -1.57 -12.01
CA ARG A 76 -2.21 -1.51 -13.14
C ARG A 76 -2.87 -2.85 -13.45
N GLN A 77 -2.10 -3.94 -13.43
CA GLN A 77 -2.61 -5.29 -13.71
C GLN A 77 -3.58 -5.80 -12.65
N VAL A 78 -3.36 -5.50 -11.38
CA VAL A 78 -4.28 -5.88 -10.30
C VAL A 78 -5.45 -4.92 -10.12
N GLY A 79 -5.51 -3.83 -10.90
CA GLY A 79 -6.63 -2.92 -10.94
C GLY A 79 -6.63 -1.81 -9.88
N ILE A 80 -5.47 -1.44 -9.33
CA ILE A 80 -5.37 -0.26 -8.46
C ILE A 80 -5.78 0.98 -9.26
N PRO A 81 -6.85 1.71 -8.87
CA PRO A 81 -7.41 2.76 -9.71
C PRO A 81 -6.56 4.04 -9.71
N ARG A 82 -5.96 4.40 -8.58
CA ARG A 82 -5.17 5.63 -8.39
C ARG A 82 -3.97 5.42 -7.48
N MET A 83 -2.93 6.20 -7.75
CA MET A 83 -1.71 6.25 -6.93
C MET A 83 -1.46 7.68 -6.44
N VAL A 84 -0.81 7.80 -5.29
CA VAL A 84 -0.15 9.02 -4.80
C VAL A 84 1.34 8.71 -4.74
N VAL A 85 2.19 9.66 -5.10
CA VAL A 85 3.64 9.45 -5.04
C VAL A 85 4.22 10.14 -3.83
N PHE A 86 5.08 9.43 -3.11
CA PHE A 86 5.95 10.00 -2.09
C PHE A 86 7.40 9.94 -2.58
N MET A 87 7.93 11.09 -2.98
CA MET A 87 9.34 11.24 -3.34
C MET A 87 10.16 11.40 -2.07
N ASN A 88 10.76 10.29 -1.64
CA ASN A 88 11.47 10.18 -0.36
C ASN A 88 12.95 10.57 -0.48
N LYS A 89 13.62 10.81 0.64
CA LYS A 89 15.04 11.20 0.76
C LYS A 89 15.38 12.54 0.11
N VAL A 90 14.43 13.46 0.03
CA VAL A 90 14.66 14.81 -0.53
C VAL A 90 15.69 15.59 0.28
N ASP A 91 15.79 15.29 1.59
CA ASP A 91 16.81 15.83 2.50
C ASP A 91 18.26 15.48 2.09
N MET A 92 18.46 14.54 1.18
CA MET A 92 19.77 14.12 0.67
C MET A 92 20.10 14.74 -0.70
N VAL A 93 19.22 15.56 -1.26
CA VAL A 93 19.37 16.17 -2.60
C VAL A 93 19.34 17.69 -2.47
N ASP A 94 20.46 18.33 -2.73
CA ASP A 94 20.59 19.80 -2.67
C ASP A 94 20.24 20.49 -4.01
N ASP A 95 20.10 19.72 -5.08
CA ASP A 95 19.83 20.23 -6.43
C ASP A 95 18.34 20.19 -6.75
N ALA A 96 17.72 21.37 -6.83
CA ALA A 96 16.31 21.52 -7.15
C ALA A 96 15.97 21.07 -8.58
N GLU A 97 16.88 21.27 -9.56
CA GLU A 97 16.66 20.84 -10.95
C GLU A 97 16.63 19.32 -11.04
N LEU A 98 17.42 18.62 -10.21
CA LEU A 98 17.39 17.17 -10.12
C LEU A 98 16.06 16.67 -9.55
N LEU A 99 15.51 17.34 -8.53
CA LEU A 99 14.21 16.99 -7.96
C LEU A 99 13.08 17.15 -9.00
N GLU A 100 13.10 18.24 -9.77
CA GLU A 100 12.14 18.48 -10.85
C GLU A 100 12.24 17.41 -11.95
N LEU A 101 13.47 17.01 -12.32
CA LEU A 101 13.71 15.97 -13.31
C LEU A 101 13.16 14.62 -12.85
N VAL A 102 13.44 14.24 -11.61
CA VAL A 102 12.95 12.98 -11.02
C VAL A 102 11.40 12.98 -10.97
N GLU A 103 10.79 14.09 -10.58
CA GLU A 103 9.33 14.21 -10.57
C GLU A 103 8.76 14.06 -11.99
N MET A 104 9.36 14.69 -12.99
CA MET A 104 8.93 14.57 -14.39
C MET A 104 9.04 13.13 -14.88
N GLU A 105 10.14 12.44 -14.61
CA GLU A 105 10.32 11.02 -14.97
C GLU A 105 9.27 10.10 -14.32
N ILE A 106 8.89 10.38 -13.06
CA ILE A 106 7.83 9.63 -12.37
C ILE A 106 6.48 9.87 -13.05
N ARG A 107 6.15 11.12 -13.39
CA ARG A 107 4.89 11.48 -14.06
C ARG A 107 4.79 10.85 -15.45
N ASP A 108 5.87 10.88 -16.23
CA ASP A 108 5.95 10.23 -17.55
C ASP A 108 5.75 8.72 -17.42
N LEU A 109 6.35 8.11 -16.40
CA LEU A 109 6.23 6.68 -16.15
C LEU A 109 4.81 6.28 -15.75
N LEU A 110 4.15 7.06 -14.89
CA LEU A 110 2.75 6.85 -14.52
C LEU A 110 1.85 6.95 -15.75
N SER A 111 2.04 7.98 -16.58
CA SER A 111 1.27 8.19 -17.82
C SER A 111 1.50 7.06 -18.81
N PHE A 112 2.73 6.55 -18.93
CA PHE A 112 3.03 5.39 -19.79
C PHE A 112 2.25 4.13 -19.38
N TYR A 113 2.00 3.93 -18.09
CA TYR A 113 1.18 2.82 -17.57
C TYR A 113 -0.30 3.19 -17.38
N GLU A 114 -0.76 4.25 -18.06
CA GLU A 114 -2.16 4.67 -18.09
C GLU A 114 -2.74 5.13 -16.73
N TYR A 115 -1.90 5.63 -15.84
CA TYR A 115 -2.33 6.42 -14.69
C TYR A 115 -2.37 7.91 -15.08
N ASP A 116 -3.11 8.71 -14.32
CA ASP A 116 -3.14 10.17 -14.51
C ASP A 116 -1.86 10.81 -13.92
N GLY A 117 -0.74 10.68 -14.64
CA GLY A 117 0.57 11.18 -14.21
C GLY A 117 0.62 12.69 -14.09
N ASP A 118 -0.12 13.41 -14.94
CA ASP A 118 -0.12 14.88 -14.95
C ASP A 118 -0.74 15.45 -13.66
N ASN A 119 -1.83 14.86 -13.17
CA ASN A 119 -2.55 15.33 -12.00
C ASN A 119 -2.23 14.54 -10.71
N CYS A 120 -1.50 13.45 -10.82
CA CYS A 120 -1.11 12.64 -9.67
C CYS A 120 -0.38 13.48 -8.62
N PRO A 121 -0.81 13.48 -7.36
CA PRO A 121 -0.08 14.15 -6.29
C PRO A 121 1.31 13.53 -6.11
N VAL A 122 2.35 14.36 -6.16
CA VAL A 122 3.73 13.99 -5.85
C VAL A 122 4.18 14.81 -4.65
N ILE A 123 4.35 14.15 -3.51
CA ILE A 123 4.76 14.78 -2.27
C ILE A 123 6.26 14.53 -2.07
N GLN A 124 7.02 15.62 -1.96
CA GLN A 124 8.46 15.60 -1.71
C GLN A 124 8.71 15.62 -0.20
N GLY A 125 9.49 14.66 0.31
CA GLY A 125 9.72 14.58 1.74
C GLY A 125 10.87 13.68 2.17
N SER A 126 11.03 13.56 3.48
CA SER A 126 11.95 12.64 4.15
C SER A 126 11.19 11.83 5.20
N ALA A 127 11.02 10.54 4.95
CA ALA A 127 10.38 9.65 5.90
C ALA A 127 11.19 9.52 7.20
N LEU A 128 12.52 9.50 7.09
CA LEU A 128 13.40 9.47 8.26
C LEU A 128 13.31 10.77 9.07
N GLY A 129 13.27 11.92 8.40
CA GLY A 129 13.04 13.21 9.06
C GLY A 129 11.69 13.26 9.75
N GLY A 130 10.63 12.79 9.10
CA GLY A 130 9.30 12.66 9.72
C GLY A 130 9.30 11.76 10.95
N LEU A 131 9.96 10.60 10.89
CA LEU A 131 10.09 9.67 12.02
C LEU A 131 10.84 10.29 13.21
N ASN A 132 11.82 11.15 12.94
CA ASN A 132 12.59 11.86 13.94
C ASN A 132 11.88 13.13 14.47
N ASN A 133 10.63 13.35 14.09
CA ASN A 133 9.84 14.53 14.44
C ASN A 133 10.48 15.87 13.99
N ASP A 134 11.17 15.86 12.86
CA ASP A 134 11.72 17.08 12.27
C ASP A 134 10.57 18.01 11.82
N PRO A 135 10.58 19.30 12.26
CA PRO A 135 9.51 20.24 11.98
C PRO A 135 9.35 20.58 10.49
N VAL A 136 10.36 20.32 9.66
CA VAL A 136 10.32 20.49 8.20
C VAL A 136 9.59 19.32 7.54
N TRP A 137 9.84 18.07 8.00
CA TRP A 137 9.39 16.88 7.32
C TRP A 137 8.07 16.29 7.84
N VAL A 138 7.73 16.51 9.11
CA VAL A 138 6.42 16.09 9.67
C VAL A 138 5.25 16.67 8.87
N PRO A 139 5.21 17.98 8.50
CA PRO A 139 4.16 18.52 7.66
C PRO A 139 4.03 17.83 6.30
N LYS A 140 5.14 17.35 5.71
CA LYS A 140 5.12 16.62 4.44
C LYS A 140 4.48 15.23 4.55
N ILE A 141 4.62 14.56 5.68
CA ILE A 141 3.89 13.30 5.94
C ILE A 141 2.38 13.58 6.08
N LEU A 142 2.00 14.67 6.74
CA LEU A 142 0.59 15.07 6.85
C LEU A 142 0.02 15.50 5.49
N GLU A 143 0.81 16.16 4.64
CA GLU A 143 0.46 16.51 3.26
C GLU A 143 0.22 15.25 2.42
N LEU A 144 1.08 14.22 2.56
CA LEU A 144 0.87 12.92 1.93
C LEU A 144 -0.48 12.33 2.33
N MET A 145 -0.82 12.33 3.61
CA MET A 145 -2.10 11.79 4.07
C MET A 145 -3.30 12.59 3.57
N ALA A 146 -3.19 13.91 3.51
CA ALA A 146 -4.21 14.77 2.91
C ALA A 146 -4.39 14.52 1.40
N ALA A 147 -3.29 14.25 0.68
CA ALA A 147 -3.33 13.87 -0.72
C ALA A 147 -4.01 12.51 -0.92
N VAL A 148 -3.73 11.53 -0.06
CA VAL A 148 -4.42 10.22 -0.06
C VAL A 148 -5.91 10.41 0.18
N ASP A 149 -6.31 11.19 1.21
CA ASP A 149 -7.72 11.47 1.51
C ASP A 149 -8.50 12.10 0.34
N SER A 150 -7.85 12.98 -0.41
CA SER A 150 -8.50 13.76 -1.47
C SER A 150 -8.42 13.11 -2.86
N TRP A 151 -7.32 12.39 -3.15
CA TRP A 151 -7.05 11.83 -4.46
C TRP A 151 -7.54 10.41 -4.65
N ILE A 152 -7.38 9.55 -3.63
CA ILE A 152 -7.87 8.17 -3.68
C ILE A 152 -9.38 8.19 -3.43
N GLU A 153 -10.16 7.70 -4.38
CA GLU A 153 -11.62 7.61 -4.24
C GLU A 153 -12.00 6.59 -3.16
N GLU A 154 -13.06 6.91 -2.41
CA GLU A 154 -13.61 5.94 -1.48
C GLU A 154 -14.26 4.80 -2.27
N PRO A 155 -13.87 3.55 -2.01
CA PRO A 155 -14.39 2.43 -2.76
C PRO A 155 -15.87 2.19 -2.46
N VAL A 156 -16.66 1.97 -3.50
CA VAL A 156 -18.06 1.56 -3.35
C VAL A 156 -18.09 0.09 -2.95
N ARG A 157 -18.65 -0.21 -1.78
CA ARG A 157 -18.77 -1.57 -1.27
C ARG A 157 -20.15 -2.15 -1.58
N ASP A 158 -20.18 -3.36 -2.12
CA ASP A 158 -21.41 -4.13 -2.43
C ASP A 158 -22.02 -4.75 -1.15
N THR A 159 -22.53 -3.90 -0.25
CA THR A 159 -23.04 -4.34 1.06
C THR A 159 -24.36 -5.10 0.98
N ASP A 160 -25.13 -4.93 -0.12
CA ASP A 160 -26.43 -5.57 -0.31
C ASP A 160 -26.33 -7.02 -0.85
N LYS A 161 -25.11 -7.45 -1.22
CA LYS A 161 -24.85 -8.81 -1.66
C LYS A 161 -24.62 -9.75 -0.47
N PRO A 162 -24.72 -11.07 -0.66
CA PRO A 162 -24.28 -12.04 0.35
C PRO A 162 -22.82 -11.81 0.75
N PHE A 163 -22.53 -12.08 2.03
CA PHE A 163 -21.17 -12.00 2.53
C PHE A 163 -20.24 -12.94 1.76
N LEU A 164 -19.11 -12.41 1.30
CA LEU A 164 -18.06 -13.16 0.65
C LEU A 164 -16.69 -12.63 1.10
N MET A 165 -15.88 -13.50 1.64
CA MET A 165 -14.50 -13.20 2.03
C MET A 165 -13.57 -14.33 1.54
N PRO A 166 -12.78 -14.11 0.49
CA PRO A 166 -11.70 -15.03 0.14
C PRO A 166 -10.73 -15.19 1.31
N VAL A 167 -10.41 -16.45 1.66
CA VAL A 167 -9.45 -16.73 2.73
C VAL A 167 -8.03 -16.59 2.17
N GLU A 168 -7.22 -15.73 2.77
CA GLU A 168 -5.84 -15.43 2.38
C GLU A 168 -4.82 -16.11 3.27
N ASP A 169 -5.07 -16.11 4.58
CA ASP A 169 -4.23 -16.76 5.56
C ASP A 169 -5.05 -17.44 6.64
N VAL A 170 -4.47 -18.49 7.25
CA VAL A 170 -5.09 -19.26 8.31
C VAL A 170 -4.06 -19.56 9.40
N PHE A 171 -4.37 -19.18 10.63
CA PHE A 171 -3.51 -19.47 11.78
C PHE A 171 -4.33 -19.86 13.01
N THR A 172 -3.67 -20.43 14.00
CA THR A 172 -4.31 -20.84 15.24
C THR A 172 -3.87 -19.97 16.40
N ILE A 173 -4.84 -19.40 17.11
CA ILE A 173 -4.59 -18.65 18.34
C ILE A 173 -4.93 -19.54 19.54
N THR A 174 -3.98 -19.75 20.44
CA THR A 174 -4.20 -20.52 21.68
C THR A 174 -5.35 -19.90 22.48
N GLY A 175 -6.36 -20.71 22.78
CA GLY A 175 -7.58 -20.29 23.50
C GLY A 175 -8.67 -19.63 22.67
N ARG A 176 -8.44 -19.36 21.37
CA ARG A 176 -9.43 -18.80 20.44
C ARG A 176 -9.77 -19.71 19.26
N GLY A 177 -8.90 -20.69 18.96
CA GLY A 177 -9.10 -21.62 17.87
C GLY A 177 -8.46 -21.14 16.54
N THR A 178 -9.01 -21.64 15.45
CA THR A 178 -8.55 -21.30 14.09
C THR A 178 -9.10 -19.93 13.68
N VAL A 179 -8.22 -19.09 13.17
CA VAL A 179 -8.53 -17.77 12.63
C VAL A 179 -8.22 -17.78 11.14
N ALA A 180 -9.15 -17.37 10.33
CA ALA A 180 -8.97 -17.11 8.92
C ALA A 180 -9.01 -15.60 8.67
N THR A 181 -8.10 -15.10 7.86
CA THR A 181 -8.04 -13.70 7.46
C THR A 181 -8.29 -13.55 5.97
N GLY A 182 -8.76 -12.38 5.57
CA GLY A 182 -9.03 -12.02 4.19
C GLY A 182 -9.77 -10.71 4.09
N ARG A 183 -9.89 -10.19 2.87
CA ARG A 183 -10.69 -9.01 2.58
C ARG A 183 -12.16 -9.40 2.36
N ILE A 184 -13.09 -8.68 2.97
CA ILE A 184 -14.52 -8.82 2.67
C ILE A 184 -14.78 -8.18 1.29
N GLU A 185 -15.10 -8.99 0.30
CA GLU A 185 -15.39 -8.54 -1.08
C GLU A 185 -16.81 -8.00 -1.21
N THR A 186 -17.79 -8.70 -0.61
CA THR A 186 -19.19 -8.31 -0.66
C THR A 186 -19.89 -8.60 0.67
N GLY A 187 -21.03 -7.95 0.90
CA GLY A 187 -21.87 -8.16 2.06
C GLY A 187 -21.34 -7.54 3.35
N ILE A 188 -22.01 -7.90 4.44
CA ILE A 188 -21.70 -7.46 5.79
C ILE A 188 -21.58 -8.69 6.69
N ALA A 189 -20.58 -8.72 7.57
CA ALA A 189 -20.47 -9.72 8.62
C ALA A 189 -20.46 -9.03 9.98
N ASN A 190 -21.30 -9.51 10.89
CA ASN A 190 -21.31 -9.06 12.28
C ASN A 190 -20.67 -10.12 13.18
N THR A 191 -20.12 -9.67 14.30
CA THR A 191 -19.58 -10.61 15.29
C THR A 191 -20.67 -11.57 15.77
N GLY A 192 -20.41 -12.87 15.63
CA GLY A 192 -21.33 -13.94 16.00
C GLY A 192 -22.20 -14.47 14.86
N ASP A 193 -22.11 -13.89 13.65
CA ASP A 193 -22.79 -14.45 12.48
C ASP A 193 -22.22 -15.83 12.13
N ALA A 194 -23.09 -16.73 11.71
CA ALA A 194 -22.69 -18.02 11.18
C ALA A 194 -22.23 -17.86 9.73
N VAL A 195 -21.08 -18.42 9.40
CA VAL A 195 -20.49 -18.38 8.06
C VAL A 195 -20.29 -19.79 7.52
N GLU A 196 -20.39 -19.94 6.22
CA GLU A 196 -20.09 -21.18 5.50
C GLU A 196 -18.70 -21.09 4.89
N ILE A 197 -17.88 -22.11 5.08
CA ILE A 197 -16.56 -22.20 4.46
C ILE A 197 -16.69 -23.07 3.22
N ILE A 198 -16.47 -22.48 2.04
CA ILE A 198 -16.52 -23.14 0.75
C ILE A 198 -15.09 -23.37 0.27
N GLY A 199 -14.76 -24.61 -0.12
CA GLY A 199 -13.42 -24.91 -0.63
C GLY A 199 -13.30 -26.33 -1.18
N MET A 200 -12.15 -26.70 -1.71
CA MET A 200 -11.89 -28.00 -2.33
C MET A 200 -12.07 -29.14 -1.32
N GLY A 201 -13.30 -29.66 -1.22
CA GLY A 201 -13.65 -30.84 -0.42
C GLY A 201 -14.09 -30.59 1.02
N ALA A 202 -14.39 -29.35 1.39
CA ALA A 202 -14.97 -29.01 2.69
C ALA A 202 -16.28 -28.24 2.52
N GLU A 203 -17.40 -28.92 2.73
CA GLU A 203 -18.64 -28.29 3.17
C GLU A 203 -18.65 -28.35 4.70
N LYS A 204 -18.52 -27.22 5.36
CA LYS A 204 -18.75 -27.08 6.81
C LYS A 204 -19.33 -25.72 7.11
#